data_84a735ac614760ed67d9e2b94afb4923
#
_entry.id   84a735ac614760ed67d9e2b94afb4923
#
_cell.length_a   1.000
_cell.length_b   1.000
_cell.length_c   1.000
_cell.angle_alpha   90.00
_cell.angle_beta   90.00
_cell.angle_gamma   90.00
#
_symmetry.space_group_name_H-M   'P 1'
#
loop_
_entity.id
_entity.type
_entity.pdbx_description
1 polymer ?
#
loop_
_entity_poly.entity_id
_entity_poly.type
_entity_poly.pdbx_seq_one_letter_code
_entity_poly.pdbx_strand_id
1 'polypeptide(L)'
;VSRGLGDVYKRQHYVQRNFSELEKNQIHLDGAYLDVFTCNEGDECNNPRHRMTRRECYDYRARCFDYLMSKGILPSSEEVSDWSARSLVFCHYAPYDFMLRKPGSPKHGIPVPLFNLVYHDCLIEPWMMEKIDDTEDYMLYALLNGGAPYLIRDGAYPDFDGSFEGNVKMHIMEDIKRCKVVTELHKKVAKCEMVSHEMVDGNPEIQRTMFSDGTKVTVDFGKQIYSIEM
;
A
#
# COMPACT_ATOMS: atom_id res chain seq x y z
N VAL A 1 13.19 21.54 18.82
CA VAL A 1 13.96 21.09 17.66
C VAL A 1 12.97 20.59 16.62
N SER A 2 12.78 21.38 15.58
CA SER A 2 12.00 21.01 14.41
C SER A 2 12.66 19.79 13.74
N ARG A 3 12.22 18.60 14.07
CA ARG A 3 12.68 17.34 13.47
C ARG A 3 12.02 17.09 12.09
N GLY A 4 11.80 18.07 11.29
CA GLY A 4 11.11 17.84 10.01
C GLY A 4 11.40 18.86 8.93
N LEU A 5 11.87 20.00 9.29
CA LEU A 5 12.16 21.11 8.35
C LEU A 5 13.60 21.05 7.80
N GLY A 6 14.15 19.86 7.64
CA GLY A 6 15.30 19.71 6.76
C GLY A 6 14.84 20.14 5.38
N ASP A 7 15.44 21.22 4.87
CA ASP A 7 15.16 21.80 3.57
C ASP A 7 14.70 20.75 2.57
N VAL A 8 13.41 20.70 2.25
CA VAL A 8 12.85 19.72 1.32
C VAL A 8 13.55 19.82 -0.04
N TYR A 9 14.04 21.01 -0.39
CA TYR A 9 14.94 21.24 -1.53
C TYR A 9 16.23 20.43 -1.43
N LYS A 10 16.76 20.23 -0.21
CA LYS A 10 17.97 19.44 0.02
C LYS A 10 17.70 17.95 -0.06
N ARG A 11 16.49 17.48 0.25
CA ARG A 11 16.13 16.06 0.12
C ARG A 11 16.37 15.57 -1.30
N GLN A 12 15.87 16.31 -2.31
CA GLN A 12 16.10 15.95 -3.72
C GLN A 12 17.60 15.92 -4.05
N HIS A 13 18.36 16.91 -3.58
CA HIS A 13 19.82 16.91 -3.77
C HIS A 13 20.51 15.72 -3.12
N TYR A 14 20.10 15.34 -1.90
CA TYR A 14 20.68 14.17 -1.22
C TYR A 14 20.28 12.85 -1.89
N VAL A 15 19.04 12.70 -2.33
CA VAL A 15 18.62 11.54 -3.12
C VAL A 15 19.48 11.44 -4.37
N GLN A 16 19.56 12.51 -5.18
CA GLN A 16 20.38 12.52 -6.40
C GLN A 16 21.85 12.19 -6.11
N ARG A 17 22.45 12.80 -5.10
CA ARG A 17 23.82 12.53 -4.70
C ARG A 17 24.02 11.07 -4.32
N ASN A 18 23.19 10.54 -3.45
CA ASN A 18 23.33 9.18 -2.93
C ASN A 18 23.20 8.13 -4.05
N PHE A 19 22.19 8.27 -4.91
CA PHE A 19 22.00 7.34 -6.03
C PHE A 19 23.08 7.49 -7.10
N SER A 20 23.61 8.72 -7.33
CA SER A 20 24.78 8.93 -8.19
C SER A 20 26.05 8.28 -7.63
N GLU A 21 26.23 8.29 -6.30
CA GLU A 21 27.36 7.58 -5.68
C GLU A 21 27.22 6.04 -5.77
N LEU A 22 26.00 5.50 -5.66
CA LEU A 22 25.78 4.07 -5.91
C LEU A 22 26.15 3.70 -7.34
N GLU A 23 25.70 4.48 -8.33
CA GLU A 23 26.01 4.28 -9.73
C GLU A 23 27.52 4.32 -10.02
N LYS A 24 28.25 5.31 -9.45
CA LYS A 24 29.72 5.40 -9.55
C LYS A 24 30.43 4.17 -8.95
N ASN A 25 29.86 3.58 -7.92
CA ASN A 25 30.40 2.36 -7.31
C ASN A 25 29.89 1.08 -8.00
N GLN A 26 29.29 1.20 -9.19
CA GLN A 26 28.77 0.10 -9.99
C GLN A 26 27.67 -0.72 -9.29
N ILE A 27 26.94 -0.10 -8.35
CA ILE A 27 25.78 -0.69 -7.70
C ILE A 27 24.55 -0.33 -8.52
N HIS A 28 23.97 -1.32 -9.19
CA HIS A 28 22.75 -1.18 -9.97
C HIS A 28 21.56 -1.65 -9.17
N LEU A 29 20.51 -0.84 -9.15
CA LEU A 29 19.28 -1.11 -8.40
C LEU A 29 18.09 -1.17 -9.37
N ASP A 30 17.27 -2.20 -9.24
CA ASP A 30 15.99 -2.32 -9.95
C ASP A 30 14.88 -1.55 -9.26
N GLY A 31 14.95 -1.39 -7.94
CA GLY A 31 13.99 -0.66 -7.14
C GLY A 31 14.62 -0.01 -5.90
N ALA A 32 13.95 0.99 -5.37
CA ALA A 32 14.37 1.67 -4.15
C ALA A 32 13.17 2.10 -3.30
N TYR A 33 13.26 1.81 -2.02
CA TYR A 33 12.30 2.24 -1.01
C TYR A 33 12.79 3.52 -0.35
N LEU A 34 12.04 4.60 -0.50
CA LEU A 34 12.30 5.85 0.21
C LEU A 34 11.44 5.90 1.47
N ASP A 35 12.08 5.59 2.59
CA ASP A 35 11.44 5.54 3.90
C ASP A 35 10.95 6.91 4.37
N VAL A 36 9.78 6.96 5.03
CA VAL A 36 9.18 8.17 5.62
C VAL A 36 8.83 9.29 4.61
N PHE A 37 8.80 9.00 3.31
CA PHE A 37 8.46 10.02 2.32
C PHE A 37 6.95 10.24 2.16
N THR A 38 6.14 9.22 2.36
CA THR A 38 4.70 9.27 2.10
C THR A 38 3.80 9.16 3.31
N CYS A 39 4.30 8.62 4.44
CA CYS A 39 3.53 8.46 5.68
C CYS A 39 3.33 9.74 6.50
N ASN A 40 4.14 10.78 6.23
CA ASN A 40 4.06 12.05 6.95
C ASN A 40 3.30 13.11 6.16
N GLU A 41 2.52 13.91 6.85
CA GLU A 41 1.90 15.10 6.28
C GLU A 41 2.94 16.02 5.64
N GLY A 42 2.51 16.83 4.68
CA GLY A 42 3.34 17.86 4.08
C GLY A 42 3.67 18.97 5.08
N ASP A 43 4.94 19.33 5.16
CA ASP A 43 5.40 20.41 6.01
C ASP A 43 5.03 21.78 5.41
N GLU A 44 4.73 22.73 6.27
CA GLU A 44 4.61 24.17 5.93
C GLU A 44 5.65 24.97 6.69
N CYS A 45 6.24 25.96 6.04
CA CYS A 45 7.20 26.84 6.68
C CYS A 45 7.03 28.29 6.22
N ASN A 46 6.87 29.20 7.17
CA ASN A 46 6.74 30.63 6.93
C ASN A 46 8.06 31.39 7.06
N ASN A 47 9.17 30.71 7.34
CA ASN A 47 10.47 31.38 7.46
C ASN A 47 10.87 32.00 6.11
N PRO A 48 11.18 33.30 6.05
CA PRO A 48 11.51 33.98 4.79
C PRO A 48 12.68 33.36 3.99
N ARG A 49 13.59 32.66 4.68
CA ARG A 49 14.78 32.04 4.06
C ARG A 49 14.46 30.69 3.38
N HIS A 50 13.34 30.07 3.72
CA HIS A 50 12.94 28.75 3.19
C HIS A 50 11.43 28.57 3.31
N ARG A 51 10.68 29.58 2.88
CA ARG A 51 9.22 29.51 2.84
C ARG A 51 8.78 28.38 1.95
N MET A 52 7.81 27.61 2.42
CA MET A 52 7.27 26.46 1.71
C MET A 52 5.82 26.20 2.13
N THR A 53 4.98 25.97 1.17
CA THR A 53 3.61 25.49 1.37
C THR A 53 3.59 23.96 1.44
N ARG A 54 2.55 23.38 2.00
CA ARG A 54 2.34 21.93 2.04
C ARG A 54 2.38 21.29 0.64
N ARG A 55 1.76 21.95 -0.33
CA ARG A 55 1.77 21.50 -1.74
C ARG A 55 3.19 21.44 -2.30
N GLU A 56 3.98 22.49 -2.10
CA GLU A 56 5.38 22.49 -2.53
C GLU A 56 6.17 21.37 -1.86
N CYS A 57 5.89 21.07 -0.58
CA CYS A 57 6.50 19.94 0.10
C CYS A 57 6.22 18.61 -0.62
N TYR A 58 4.97 18.35 -0.97
CA TYR A 58 4.58 17.15 -1.72
C TYR A 58 5.22 17.13 -3.11
N ASP A 59 5.25 18.23 -3.82
CA ASP A 59 5.90 18.33 -5.13
C ASP A 59 7.40 18.02 -5.06
N TYR A 60 8.10 18.48 -4.02
CA TYR A 60 9.52 18.14 -3.83
C TYR A 60 9.74 16.66 -3.48
N ARG A 61 8.86 16.07 -2.67
CA ARG A 61 8.91 14.62 -2.38
C ARG A 61 8.67 13.81 -3.65
N ALA A 62 7.65 14.15 -4.44
CA ALA A 62 7.33 13.49 -5.70
C ALA A 62 8.50 13.54 -6.70
N ARG A 63 9.21 14.69 -6.81
CA ARG A 63 10.40 14.80 -7.65
C ARG A 63 11.54 13.84 -7.27
N CYS A 64 11.61 13.41 -6.01
CA CYS A 64 12.58 12.38 -5.62
C CYS A 64 12.24 11.03 -6.27
N PHE A 65 10.97 10.66 -6.28
CA PHE A 65 10.51 9.45 -6.97
C PHE A 65 10.65 9.57 -8.50
N ASP A 66 10.27 10.71 -9.08
CA ASP A 66 10.42 10.99 -10.51
C ASP A 66 11.89 10.87 -10.95
N TYR A 67 12.83 11.29 -10.11
CA TYR A 67 14.26 11.11 -10.36
C TYR A 67 14.65 9.62 -10.40
N LEU A 68 14.17 8.80 -9.46
CA LEU A 68 14.41 7.34 -9.46
C LEU A 68 13.86 6.71 -10.74
N MET A 69 12.61 7.02 -11.11
CA MET A 69 12.00 6.53 -12.33
C MET A 69 12.80 6.93 -13.58
N SER A 70 13.34 8.16 -13.63
CA SER A 70 14.19 8.63 -14.74
C SER A 70 15.50 7.83 -14.87
N LYS A 71 15.91 7.14 -13.80
CA LYS A 71 17.08 6.24 -13.76
C LYS A 71 16.72 4.77 -14.02
N GLY A 72 15.45 4.47 -14.28
CA GLY A 72 14.97 3.09 -14.42
C GLY A 72 14.82 2.35 -13.09
N ILE A 73 14.87 3.06 -11.96
CA ILE A 73 14.72 2.50 -10.61
C ILE A 73 13.25 2.62 -10.20
N LEU A 74 12.60 1.51 -9.84
CA LEU A 74 11.21 1.46 -9.42
C LEU A 74 11.06 2.05 -8.00
N PRO A 75 10.36 3.19 -7.83
CA PRO A 75 10.23 3.81 -6.52
C PRO A 75 9.11 3.19 -5.70
N SER A 76 9.36 3.06 -4.41
CA SER A 76 8.38 2.66 -3.39
C SER A 76 8.53 3.49 -2.11
N SER A 77 7.50 3.48 -1.28
CA SER A 77 7.50 4.12 0.03
C SER A 77 6.45 3.47 0.94
N GLU A 78 6.22 4.00 2.13
CA GLU A 78 5.35 3.38 3.13
C GLU A 78 3.88 3.38 2.70
N GLU A 79 3.30 4.55 2.52
CA GLU A 79 1.88 4.74 2.20
C GLU A 79 1.73 5.36 0.81
N VAL A 80 0.50 5.44 0.34
CA VAL A 80 0.17 6.13 -0.89
C VAL A 80 -0.97 7.11 -0.66
N SER A 81 -0.90 8.23 -1.37
CA SER A 81 -1.95 9.24 -1.43
C SER A 81 -2.02 9.83 -2.84
N ASP A 82 -2.99 10.68 -3.11
CA ASP A 82 -3.21 11.31 -4.41
C ASP A 82 -1.95 11.98 -5.00
N TRP A 83 -1.17 12.69 -4.19
CA TRP A 83 0.04 13.38 -4.64
C TRP A 83 1.18 12.43 -5.00
N SER A 84 1.22 11.23 -4.40
CA SER A 84 2.30 10.23 -4.59
C SER A 84 1.94 9.14 -5.61
N ALA A 85 0.66 8.89 -5.87
CA ALA A 85 0.20 7.82 -6.75
C ALA A 85 0.83 7.88 -8.16
N ARG A 86 1.07 9.08 -8.70
CA ARG A 86 1.69 9.27 -10.02
C ARG A 86 3.16 8.83 -10.10
N SER A 87 3.85 8.73 -8.96
CA SER A 87 5.30 8.56 -8.89
C SER A 87 5.72 7.27 -8.18
N LEU A 88 4.78 6.53 -7.59
CA LEU A 88 5.05 5.26 -6.92
C LEU A 88 4.64 4.08 -7.81
N VAL A 89 5.42 3.01 -7.75
CA VAL A 89 5.07 1.72 -8.35
C VAL A 89 4.50 0.76 -7.31
N PHE A 90 4.92 0.94 -6.06
CA PHE A 90 4.58 0.07 -4.95
C PHE A 90 4.51 0.88 -3.65
N CYS A 91 3.55 0.59 -2.79
CA CYS A 91 3.53 1.07 -1.41
C CYS A 91 3.68 -0.10 -0.44
N HIS A 92 4.12 0.17 0.80
CA HIS A 92 4.27 -0.87 1.81
C HIS A 92 2.94 -1.19 2.49
N TYR A 93 2.09 -0.19 2.68
CA TYR A 93 0.77 -0.33 3.29
C TYR A 93 -0.33 0.14 2.34
N ALA A 94 -1.38 -0.66 2.23
CA ALA A 94 -2.61 -0.21 1.56
C ALA A 94 -3.25 0.95 2.33
N PRO A 95 -3.98 1.86 1.66
CA PRO A 95 -4.54 3.07 2.27
C PRO A 95 -5.48 2.82 3.45
N TYR A 96 -5.97 1.60 3.62
CA TYR A 96 -6.98 1.25 4.63
C TYR A 96 -6.43 0.47 5.82
N ASP A 97 -5.14 0.17 5.85
CA ASP A 97 -4.57 -0.65 6.92
C ASP A 97 -4.84 -0.07 8.32
N PHE A 98 -4.69 1.24 8.47
CA PHE A 98 -4.97 1.92 9.73
C PHE A 98 -6.46 1.93 10.13
N MET A 99 -7.39 1.70 9.19
CA MET A 99 -8.82 1.62 9.45
C MET A 99 -9.24 0.25 9.96
N LEU A 100 -8.46 -0.78 9.66
CA LEU A 100 -8.63 -2.16 10.13
C LEU A 100 -7.91 -2.32 11.48
N ARG A 101 -8.39 -1.61 12.47
CA ARG A 101 -7.71 -1.43 13.76
C ARG A 101 -7.52 -2.72 14.53
N LYS A 102 -6.64 -2.61 15.57
CA LYS A 102 -6.38 -3.65 16.57
C LYS A 102 -7.66 -4.37 17.00
N PRO A 103 -7.60 -5.69 17.24
CA PRO A 103 -8.70 -6.48 17.77
C PRO A 103 -9.40 -5.78 18.92
N GLY A 104 -10.75 -5.80 18.95
CA GLY A 104 -11.55 -5.17 20.00
C GLY A 104 -11.69 -3.65 19.92
N SER A 105 -11.03 -2.97 18.98
CA SER A 105 -11.23 -1.52 18.79
C SER A 105 -12.48 -1.26 17.95
N PRO A 106 -13.32 -0.26 18.30
CA PRO A 106 -14.48 0.07 17.48
C PRO A 106 -14.03 0.55 16.10
N LYS A 107 -14.64 0.01 15.05
CA LYS A 107 -14.47 0.51 13.68
C LYS A 107 -15.10 1.91 13.59
N HIS A 108 -14.37 2.86 13.00
CA HIS A 108 -14.91 4.19 12.74
C HIS A 108 -15.31 4.30 11.27
N GLY A 109 -16.62 4.27 11.02
CA GLY A 109 -17.18 4.31 9.68
C GLY A 109 -17.10 2.97 8.96
N ILE A 110 -17.47 3.01 7.68
CA ILE A 110 -17.47 1.86 6.78
C ILE A 110 -16.39 2.11 5.73
N PRO A 111 -15.35 1.28 5.64
CA PRO A 111 -14.33 1.42 4.61
C PRO A 111 -14.92 1.27 3.21
N VAL A 112 -14.66 2.23 2.35
CA VAL A 112 -15.00 2.19 0.92
C VAL A 112 -13.72 2.31 0.09
N PRO A 113 -13.61 1.63 -1.06
CA PRO A 113 -12.39 1.59 -1.87
C PRO A 113 -12.19 2.86 -2.70
N LEU A 114 -12.35 4.06 -2.09
CA LEU A 114 -12.33 5.32 -2.81
C LEU A 114 -11.00 5.56 -3.52
N PHE A 115 -9.89 5.19 -2.90
CA PHE A 115 -8.57 5.32 -3.51
C PHE A 115 -8.46 4.44 -4.76
N ASN A 116 -8.91 3.18 -4.67
CA ASN A 116 -8.84 2.23 -5.77
C ASN A 116 -9.85 2.52 -6.90
N LEU A 117 -10.96 3.19 -6.61
CA LEU A 117 -11.83 3.72 -7.67
C LEU A 117 -11.14 4.77 -8.55
N VAL A 118 -10.02 5.34 -8.10
CA VAL A 118 -9.28 6.37 -8.83
C VAL A 118 -7.93 5.87 -9.33
N TYR A 119 -7.24 5.00 -8.57
CA TYR A 119 -5.82 4.69 -8.77
C TYR A 119 -5.49 3.20 -8.81
N HIS A 120 -6.48 2.29 -8.88
CA HIS A 120 -6.23 0.85 -8.78
C HIS A 120 -5.18 0.33 -9.76
N ASP A 121 -5.22 0.78 -11.00
CA ASP A 121 -4.30 0.37 -12.07
C ASP A 121 -2.95 1.11 -12.08
N CYS A 122 -2.76 2.07 -11.16
CA CYS A 122 -1.58 2.94 -11.14
C CYS A 122 -0.39 2.36 -10.38
N LEU A 123 -0.64 1.55 -9.34
CA LEU A 123 0.40 1.01 -8.46
C LEU A 123 -0.03 -0.28 -7.78
N ILE A 124 0.95 -1.00 -7.22
CA ILE A 124 0.69 -2.23 -6.46
C ILE A 124 0.51 -1.87 -4.99
N GLU A 125 -0.65 -2.23 -4.44
CA GLU A 125 -1.00 -2.11 -3.03
C GLU A 125 -1.00 -3.47 -2.36
N PRO A 126 -0.12 -3.71 -1.38
CA PRO A 126 -0.16 -4.93 -0.58
C PRO A 126 -1.20 -4.81 0.53
N TRP A 127 -1.91 -5.89 0.76
CA TRP A 127 -2.88 -6.04 1.83
C TRP A 127 -2.44 -7.13 2.78
N MET A 128 -2.52 -6.88 4.08
CA MET A 128 -2.22 -7.89 5.09
C MET A 128 -3.19 -9.04 4.98
N MET A 129 -2.67 -10.26 5.19
CA MET A 129 -3.45 -11.50 5.12
C MET A 129 -3.66 -12.13 6.50
N GLU A 130 -3.34 -11.41 7.57
CA GLU A 130 -3.55 -11.88 8.94
C GLU A 130 -5.04 -11.93 9.27
N LYS A 131 -5.41 -12.91 10.10
CA LYS A 131 -6.73 -12.92 10.73
C LYS A 131 -6.75 -11.99 11.94
N ILE A 132 -7.85 -11.26 12.11
CA ILE A 132 -8.10 -10.44 13.31
C ILE A 132 -9.35 -10.98 13.99
N ASP A 133 -9.23 -11.34 15.27
CA ASP A 133 -10.33 -11.93 16.05
C ASP A 133 -11.00 -13.11 15.32
N ASP A 134 -10.20 -14.00 14.72
CA ASP A 134 -10.62 -15.14 13.91
C ASP A 134 -11.42 -14.78 12.65
N THR A 135 -11.50 -13.51 12.27
CA THR A 135 -12.14 -13.04 11.03
C THR A 135 -11.15 -12.95 9.86
N GLU A 136 -11.66 -13.09 8.65
CA GLU A 136 -10.91 -12.93 7.40
C GLU A 136 -11.01 -11.50 6.84
N ASP A 137 -11.37 -10.51 7.65
CA ASP A 137 -11.65 -9.14 7.19
C ASP A 137 -10.54 -8.57 6.28
N TYR A 138 -9.25 -8.76 6.63
CA TYR A 138 -8.14 -8.29 5.79
C TYR A 138 -8.11 -8.97 4.42
N MET A 139 -8.34 -10.29 4.38
CA MET A 139 -8.40 -11.01 3.11
C MET A 139 -9.61 -10.57 2.29
N LEU A 140 -10.76 -10.36 2.93
CA LEU A 140 -11.98 -9.89 2.26
C LEU A 140 -11.79 -8.47 1.69
N TYR A 141 -11.13 -7.57 2.43
CA TYR A 141 -10.77 -6.25 1.92
C TYR A 141 -9.76 -6.34 0.77
N ALA A 142 -8.77 -7.21 0.85
CA ALA A 142 -7.83 -7.45 -0.24
C ALA A 142 -8.54 -7.92 -1.52
N LEU A 143 -9.49 -8.84 -1.39
CA LEU A 143 -10.31 -9.30 -2.51
C LEU A 143 -11.17 -8.17 -3.07
N LEU A 144 -11.88 -7.43 -2.21
CA LEU A 144 -12.74 -6.32 -2.62
C LEU A 144 -11.95 -5.24 -3.38
N ASN A 145 -10.69 -5.01 -3.00
CA ASN A 145 -9.81 -4.02 -3.60
C ASN A 145 -8.94 -4.56 -4.75
N GLY A 146 -8.96 -5.86 -5.02
CA GLY A 146 -8.08 -6.46 -6.04
C GLY A 146 -6.59 -6.36 -5.70
N GLY A 147 -6.26 -6.17 -4.41
CA GLY A 147 -4.92 -5.90 -3.92
C GLY A 147 -3.98 -7.11 -3.90
N ALA A 148 -2.68 -6.86 -3.75
CA ALA A 148 -1.67 -7.90 -3.64
C ALA A 148 -1.65 -8.50 -2.22
N PRO A 149 -1.39 -9.80 -2.03
CA PRO A 149 -1.29 -10.39 -0.70
C PRO A 149 0.02 -10.00 -0.01
N TYR A 150 -0.04 -9.61 1.26
CA TYR A 150 1.09 -9.35 2.14
C TYR A 150 1.02 -10.29 3.34
N LEU A 151 1.90 -11.29 3.37
CA LEU A 151 1.82 -12.40 4.32
C LEU A 151 2.48 -12.11 5.67
N ILE A 152 3.37 -11.13 5.72
CA ILE A 152 4.19 -10.84 6.90
C ILE A 152 4.01 -9.38 7.26
N ARG A 153 3.59 -9.12 8.47
CA ARG A 153 3.55 -7.77 9.03
C ARG A 153 4.93 -7.40 9.57
N ASP A 154 5.41 -6.23 9.18
CA ASP A 154 6.66 -5.60 9.68
C ASP A 154 7.92 -6.48 9.60
N GLY A 155 7.90 -7.51 8.74
CA GLY A 155 9.03 -8.42 8.56
C GLY A 155 9.42 -9.23 9.80
N ALA A 156 8.58 -9.20 10.85
CA ALA A 156 8.83 -9.88 12.10
C ALA A 156 7.75 -10.94 12.37
N TYR A 157 8.19 -12.14 12.72
CA TYR A 157 7.33 -13.14 13.34
C TYR A 157 7.41 -12.94 14.85
N PRO A 158 6.34 -12.48 15.53
CA PRO A 158 6.38 -12.15 16.96
C PRO A 158 6.68 -13.35 17.85
N ASP A 159 6.42 -14.58 17.37
CA ASP A 159 6.59 -15.83 18.12
C ASP A 159 7.85 -16.59 17.69
N PHE A 160 8.88 -15.89 17.30
CA PHE A 160 10.14 -16.51 16.93
C PHE A 160 10.85 -17.09 18.17
N ASP A 161 10.62 -18.38 18.43
CA ASP A 161 11.24 -19.15 19.54
C ASP A 161 12.60 -19.76 19.21
N GLY A 162 13.23 -19.33 18.10
CA GLY A 162 14.48 -19.87 17.61
C GLY A 162 14.35 -21.11 16.71
N SER A 163 13.14 -21.64 16.51
CA SER A 163 12.86 -22.77 15.62
C SER A 163 12.39 -22.31 14.23
N PHE A 164 13.20 -21.51 13.56
CA PHE A 164 12.87 -20.91 12.26
C PHE A 164 12.42 -21.93 11.21
N GLU A 165 12.98 -23.13 11.19
CA GLU A 165 12.68 -24.11 10.14
C GLU A 165 11.34 -24.85 10.29
N GLY A 166 10.81 -25.02 11.49
CA GLY A 166 9.60 -25.79 11.75
C GLY A 166 8.32 -24.96 11.63
N ASN A 167 8.13 -24.03 12.56
CA ASN A 167 6.86 -23.32 12.72
C ASN A 167 6.64 -22.24 11.68
N VAL A 168 7.66 -21.43 11.37
CA VAL A 168 7.55 -20.32 10.41
C VAL A 168 7.27 -20.85 9.01
N LYS A 169 7.99 -21.86 8.56
CA LYS A 169 7.79 -22.46 7.23
C LYS A 169 6.39 -23.07 7.08
N MET A 170 5.90 -23.72 8.12
CA MET A 170 4.55 -24.31 8.12
C MET A 170 3.48 -23.22 8.03
N HIS A 171 3.57 -22.18 8.86
CA HIS A 171 2.61 -21.07 8.84
C HIS A 171 2.62 -20.31 7.51
N ILE A 172 3.79 -20.03 6.96
CA ILE A 172 3.90 -19.41 5.62
C ILE A 172 3.22 -20.27 4.56
N MET A 173 3.44 -21.56 4.57
CA MET A 173 2.83 -22.47 3.58
C MET A 173 1.30 -22.55 3.70
N GLU A 174 0.78 -22.51 4.91
CA GLU A 174 -0.66 -22.43 5.17
C GLU A 174 -1.23 -21.10 4.69
N ASP A 175 -0.58 -19.99 5.01
CA ASP A 175 -1.00 -18.65 4.57
C ASP A 175 -0.93 -18.50 3.04
N ILE A 176 0.12 -18.97 2.39
CA ILE A 176 0.21 -19.00 0.93
C ILE A 176 -0.98 -19.76 0.33
N LYS A 177 -1.32 -20.91 0.91
CA LYS A 177 -2.45 -21.73 0.45
C LYS A 177 -3.78 -21.01 0.65
N ARG A 178 -3.99 -20.41 1.83
CA ARG A 178 -5.20 -19.66 2.19
C ARG A 178 -5.36 -18.43 1.28
N CYS A 179 -4.29 -17.68 1.07
CA CYS A 179 -4.30 -16.43 0.30
C CYS A 179 -4.13 -16.61 -1.21
N LYS A 180 -4.12 -17.87 -1.70
CA LYS A 180 -3.98 -18.16 -3.13
C LYS A 180 -5.04 -17.44 -3.97
N VAL A 181 -6.27 -17.36 -3.48
CA VAL A 181 -7.37 -16.68 -4.16
C VAL A 181 -7.08 -15.20 -4.39
N VAL A 182 -6.48 -14.52 -3.41
CA VAL A 182 -6.07 -13.11 -3.52
C VAL A 182 -5.00 -12.97 -4.61
N THR A 183 -4.00 -13.86 -4.60
CA THR A 183 -2.93 -13.86 -5.60
C THR A 183 -3.47 -14.04 -7.03
N GLU A 184 -4.38 -14.99 -7.22
CA GLU A 184 -4.95 -15.26 -8.54
C GLU A 184 -5.86 -14.11 -9.03
N LEU A 185 -6.64 -13.52 -8.13
CA LEU A 185 -7.43 -12.33 -8.44
C LEU A 185 -6.50 -11.16 -8.82
N HIS A 186 -5.50 -10.84 -7.96
CA HIS A 186 -4.58 -9.75 -8.21
C HIS A 186 -3.86 -9.88 -9.55
N LYS A 187 -3.34 -11.06 -9.90
CA LYS A 187 -2.73 -11.30 -11.21
C LYS A 187 -3.63 -10.93 -12.37
N LYS A 188 -4.93 -11.12 -12.21
CA LYS A 188 -5.90 -10.82 -13.26
C LYS A 188 -6.23 -9.34 -13.34
N VAL A 189 -6.48 -8.69 -12.19
CA VAL A 189 -7.04 -7.34 -12.15
C VAL A 189 -6.01 -6.24 -11.86
N ALA A 190 -4.76 -6.54 -11.56
CA ALA A 190 -3.73 -5.56 -11.15
C ALA A 190 -3.52 -4.40 -12.13
N LYS A 191 -3.87 -4.58 -13.41
CA LYS A 191 -3.75 -3.56 -14.46
C LYS A 191 -5.12 -3.07 -14.94
N CYS A 192 -6.18 -3.40 -14.23
CA CYS A 192 -7.54 -3.01 -14.56
C CYS A 192 -7.96 -1.80 -13.72
N GLU A 193 -8.72 -0.89 -14.27
CA GLU A 193 -9.41 0.13 -13.50
C GLU A 193 -10.48 -0.53 -12.60
N MET A 194 -10.67 -0.04 -11.38
CA MET A 194 -11.85 -0.34 -10.60
C MET A 194 -12.96 0.61 -11.06
N VAL A 195 -13.95 0.09 -11.78
CA VAL A 195 -14.98 0.92 -12.45
C VAL A 195 -16.19 1.18 -11.59
N SER A 196 -16.45 0.38 -10.57
CA SER A 196 -17.55 0.64 -9.62
C SER A 196 -17.35 -0.05 -8.28
N HIS A 197 -17.98 0.52 -7.26
CA HIS A 197 -18.18 -0.07 -5.94
C HIS A 197 -19.61 0.21 -5.49
N GLU A 198 -20.25 -0.76 -4.86
CA GLU A 198 -21.60 -0.62 -4.31
C GLU A 198 -21.74 -1.39 -2.99
N MET A 199 -22.65 -0.91 -2.16
CA MET A 199 -23.20 -1.66 -1.03
C MET A 199 -24.45 -2.38 -1.55
N VAL A 200 -24.40 -3.70 -1.62
CA VAL A 200 -25.49 -4.51 -2.20
C VAL A 200 -26.75 -4.35 -1.37
N ASP A 201 -27.84 -3.96 -2.02
CA ASP A 201 -29.13 -3.66 -1.37
C ASP A 201 -29.04 -2.63 -0.22
N GLY A 202 -28.04 -1.74 -0.28
CA GLY A 202 -27.79 -0.76 0.77
C GLY A 202 -27.19 -1.33 2.06
N ASN A 203 -26.80 -2.60 2.07
CA ASN A 203 -26.20 -3.24 3.23
C ASN A 203 -24.69 -3.02 3.23
N PRO A 204 -24.13 -2.26 4.22
CA PRO A 204 -22.70 -1.96 4.28
C PRO A 204 -21.79 -3.19 4.54
N GLU A 205 -22.35 -4.29 5.06
CA GLU A 205 -21.61 -5.52 5.26
C GLU A 205 -21.46 -6.34 3.97
N ILE A 206 -22.28 -6.06 2.94
CA ILE A 206 -22.20 -6.73 1.65
C ILE A 206 -21.75 -5.73 0.60
N GLN A 207 -20.51 -5.81 0.18
CA GLN A 207 -19.92 -4.86 -0.76
C GLN A 207 -19.51 -5.56 -2.05
N ARG A 208 -19.63 -4.85 -3.16
CA ARG A 208 -19.23 -5.35 -4.49
C ARG A 208 -18.38 -4.34 -5.21
N THR A 209 -17.34 -4.82 -5.86
CA THR A 209 -16.52 -4.05 -6.81
C THR A 209 -16.57 -4.70 -8.19
N MET A 210 -16.37 -3.88 -9.21
CA MET A 210 -16.24 -4.32 -10.58
C MET A 210 -14.99 -3.70 -11.21
N PHE A 211 -14.25 -4.52 -11.95
CA PHE A 211 -13.04 -4.12 -12.68
C PHE A 211 -13.32 -3.98 -14.18
N SER A 212 -12.47 -3.24 -14.89
CA SER A 212 -12.67 -2.92 -16.31
C SER A 212 -12.63 -4.12 -17.24
N ASP A 213 -12.07 -5.26 -16.81
CA ASP A 213 -12.10 -6.54 -17.53
C ASP A 213 -13.42 -7.32 -17.35
N GLY A 214 -14.39 -6.76 -16.59
CA GLY A 214 -15.66 -7.39 -16.26
C GLY A 214 -15.66 -8.25 -15.00
N THR A 215 -14.50 -8.45 -14.35
CA THR A 215 -14.41 -9.19 -13.10
C THR A 215 -15.19 -8.47 -11.99
N LYS A 216 -16.06 -9.21 -11.29
CA LYS A 216 -16.82 -8.71 -10.15
C LYS A 216 -16.43 -9.47 -8.90
N VAL A 217 -16.21 -8.77 -7.81
CA VAL A 217 -15.94 -9.33 -6.50
C VAL A 217 -17.02 -8.87 -5.54
N THR A 218 -17.71 -9.79 -4.93
CA THR A 218 -18.68 -9.53 -3.86
C THR A 218 -18.17 -10.15 -2.57
N VAL A 219 -18.16 -9.37 -1.50
CA VAL A 219 -17.79 -9.82 -0.15
C VAL A 219 -18.95 -9.59 0.81
N ASP A 220 -19.14 -10.53 1.74
CA ASP A 220 -20.07 -10.42 2.87
C ASP A 220 -19.25 -10.53 4.15
N PHE A 221 -18.98 -9.37 4.76
CA PHE A 221 -18.19 -9.28 5.98
C PHE A 221 -18.89 -9.89 7.20
N GLY A 222 -20.24 -9.88 7.21
CA GLY A 222 -21.02 -10.47 8.28
C GLY A 222 -20.94 -12.00 8.27
N LYS A 223 -20.96 -12.61 7.07
CA LYS A 223 -20.87 -14.08 6.91
C LYS A 223 -19.45 -14.56 6.64
N GLN A 224 -18.48 -13.67 6.48
CA GLN A 224 -17.08 -14.01 6.17
C GLN A 224 -16.94 -14.85 4.88
N ILE A 225 -17.69 -14.49 3.84
CA ILE A 225 -17.68 -15.18 2.54
C ILE A 225 -17.47 -14.19 1.39
N TYR A 226 -17.08 -14.71 0.25
CA TYR A 226 -16.91 -13.93 -0.98
C TYR A 226 -17.35 -14.73 -2.20
N SER A 227 -17.59 -14.02 -3.32
CA SER A 227 -17.73 -14.61 -4.66
C SER A 227 -16.96 -13.77 -5.67
N ILE A 228 -16.41 -14.43 -6.68
CA ILE A 228 -15.69 -13.82 -7.80
C ILE A 228 -16.33 -14.32 -9.09
N GLU A 229 -16.89 -13.39 -9.86
CA GLU A 229 -17.47 -13.62 -11.18
C GLU A 229 -16.47 -13.09 -12.23
N MET A 230 -16.15 -13.95 -13.21
CA MET A 230 -15.16 -13.64 -14.24
C MET A 230 -15.78 -13.65 -15.63
#